data_8814d7b411cb7ee9a718a2b04abbc78e
#
_entry.id   8814d7b411cb7ee9a718a2b04abbc78e
#
_cell.length_a   1.000
_cell.length_b   1.000
_cell.length_c   1.000
_cell.angle_alpha   90.00
_cell.angle_beta   90.00
_cell.angle_gamma   90.00
#
_symmetry.space_group_name_H-M   'P 1'
#
loop_
_entity.id
_entity.type
_entity.pdbx_description
1 polymer ?
#
loop_
_entity_poly.entity_id
_entity_poly.type
_entity_poly.pdbx_seq_one_letter_code
_entity_poly.pdbx_strand_id
1 'polypeptide(L)'
;MTISRQGTDSGELTQPLRLPLPLPVATPLPARTDEAFERFARLAARQLRVPIALVSLVDADRQVFPGAVGLPEPFATERSMPISWSLCQHVVTTAGPLAVPDAREHPLLRDSLAIPGLGLIAYAGHPLVDAEGRVIGALCAIDTETRTWTTDDLGSLADLASACSSELRLRTLQLRADAAADAEAESGRQSRLLLALSETLNRTETVADVASTVAQLATRRLGVDRAVVSLQEGHRRDLVPVTADGRPGTGSWRPRPQDEPHPATLTALDGRERWFADAADTRAAVPGLTEDVAPFEANLHLPLDLVGQERAVLSLVWTSRRDITPAGRLVIRALARYVAQALQRALLLAERRGVAETLQRAMLTELPAPDRLAVAARYLPSHAQDQVGGDWYDAFTTPDGTTVLAIGDVTGHDTAAAASMGQLRTLLRGFAFDRSEVPSQSVHRVDRAAAGLDLDTLATLLLARVEQLDPGARVTWSNAGHPPPLLVHPDGAVELLATPPDVLIGVDPTRLRHDHVRDLPVGSTLVLYTDGLVEHRDRDLDVGTGDLARALAGQQHRPVDELLDDVLTSLTGPARDDDIAVLAVRVLA
;
A
#
# COMPACT_ATOMS: atom_id res chain seq x y z
N MET A 1 98.51 12.06 2.18
CA MET A 1 99.02 12.65 0.94
C MET A 1 97.76 13.25 0.25
N THR A 2 97.47 14.56 0.46
CA THR A 2 97.83 15.64 -0.47
C THR A 2 96.98 15.48 -1.80
N ILE A 3 96.13 16.31 -2.27
CA ILE A 3 96.17 17.76 -2.44
C ILE A 3 94.73 18.27 -2.85
N SER A 4 94.40 19.37 -2.31
CA SER A 4 93.46 20.44 -2.68
C SER A 4 93.29 20.68 -4.20
N ARG A 5 92.09 21.07 -4.63
CA ARG A 5 91.86 22.34 -5.33
C ARG A 5 90.41 22.65 -5.55
N GLN A 6 90.11 23.90 -5.33
CA GLN A 6 88.94 24.67 -5.55
C GLN A 6 88.47 24.68 -7.03
N GLY A 7 87.16 24.73 -7.25
CA GLY A 7 86.54 25.10 -8.49
C GLY A 7 85.17 25.67 -8.14
N THR A 8 85.07 26.96 -8.27
CA THR A 8 83.80 27.76 -8.28
C THR A 8 82.93 27.29 -9.42
N ASP A 9 81.70 26.88 -9.11
CA ASP A 9 80.69 26.80 -10.15
C ASP A 9 79.37 27.33 -9.65
N SER A 10 78.88 28.24 -10.41
CA SER A 10 77.59 28.91 -10.35
C SER A 10 76.45 27.93 -10.50
N GLY A 11 75.78 27.65 -9.40
CA GLY A 11 74.58 26.80 -9.40
C GLY A 11 73.40 27.44 -10.14
N GLU A 12 73.20 27.05 -11.37
CA GLU A 12 71.89 27.07 -12.00
C GLU A 12 70.99 26.03 -11.30
N LEU A 13 70.03 26.54 -10.53
CA LEU A 13 68.92 25.76 -10.02
C LEU A 13 68.03 25.35 -11.20
N THR A 14 68.33 24.19 -11.79
CA THR A 14 67.42 23.49 -12.68
C THR A 14 66.20 23.03 -11.85
N GLN A 15 65.13 23.81 -11.86
CA GLN A 15 63.83 23.35 -11.39
C GLN A 15 63.41 22.14 -12.23
N PRO A 16 62.93 21.01 -11.62
CA PRO A 16 62.44 19.89 -12.36
C PRO A 16 61.25 20.36 -13.24
N LEU A 17 61.27 20.02 -14.53
CA LEU A 17 60.13 20.18 -15.42
C LEU A 17 58.90 19.54 -14.78
N ARG A 18 58.05 20.34 -14.17
CA ARG A 18 56.73 19.87 -13.73
C ARG A 18 55.89 19.68 -15.00
N LEU A 19 55.40 18.44 -15.24
CA LEU A 19 54.42 18.18 -16.25
C LEU A 19 53.19 19.06 -15.97
N PRO A 20 52.57 19.66 -17.00
CA PRO A 20 51.42 20.50 -16.80
C PRO A 20 50.28 19.69 -16.16
N LEU A 21 49.64 20.26 -15.14
CA LEU A 21 48.49 19.63 -14.48
C LEU A 21 47.28 19.63 -15.43
N PRO A 22 46.45 18.57 -15.37
CA PRO A 22 45.19 18.56 -16.13
C PRO A 22 44.26 19.67 -15.63
N LEU A 23 43.50 20.28 -16.57
CA LEU A 23 42.47 21.26 -16.21
C LEU A 23 41.32 20.58 -15.48
N PRO A 24 40.63 21.29 -14.56
CA PRO A 24 39.40 20.82 -13.92
C PRO A 24 38.33 20.43 -14.94
N VAL A 25 37.52 19.42 -14.61
CA VAL A 25 36.44 18.96 -15.50
C VAL A 25 35.27 19.96 -15.57
N ALA A 26 35.02 20.67 -14.46
CA ALA A 26 33.98 21.70 -14.40
C ALA A 26 34.34 22.79 -13.38
N THR A 27 33.84 24.00 -13.61
CA THR A 27 33.97 25.10 -12.67
C THR A 27 32.98 24.97 -11.51
N PRO A 28 33.34 25.35 -10.28
CA PRO A 28 32.43 25.29 -9.13
C PRO A 28 31.33 26.35 -9.14
N LEU A 29 31.45 27.36 -9.98
CA LEU A 29 30.51 28.48 -10.09
C LEU A 29 29.98 28.60 -11.53
N PRO A 30 28.70 29.02 -11.70
CA PRO A 30 28.13 29.21 -13.03
C PRO A 30 28.69 30.49 -13.71
N ALA A 31 28.56 30.53 -15.05
CA ALA A 31 28.93 31.71 -15.87
C ALA A 31 27.92 32.85 -15.65
N ARG A 32 28.02 33.50 -14.50
CA ARG A 32 27.20 34.69 -14.16
C ARG A 32 27.97 35.62 -13.22
N THR A 33 27.57 36.89 -13.17
CA THR A 33 28.12 37.88 -12.26
C THR A 33 27.84 37.50 -10.81
N ASP A 34 28.86 37.58 -9.95
CA ASP A 34 28.76 37.49 -8.50
C ASP A 34 29.39 38.72 -7.87
N GLU A 35 28.65 39.44 -7.04
CA GLU A 35 29.05 40.74 -6.51
C GLU A 35 30.34 40.70 -5.68
N ALA A 36 30.57 39.59 -4.94
CA ALA A 36 31.79 39.43 -4.17
C ALA A 36 33.03 39.35 -5.09
N PHE A 37 32.95 38.57 -6.15
CA PHE A 37 34.04 38.41 -7.11
C PHE A 37 34.20 39.63 -8.00
N GLU A 38 33.12 40.31 -8.36
CA GLU A 38 33.21 41.65 -9.03
C GLU A 38 34.00 42.66 -8.20
N ARG A 39 33.87 42.64 -6.88
CA ARG A 39 34.63 43.50 -5.97
C ARG A 39 36.13 43.20 -6.05
N PHE A 40 36.54 41.93 -6.09
CA PHE A 40 37.93 41.54 -6.24
C PHE A 40 38.50 42.00 -7.59
N ALA A 41 37.78 41.83 -8.68
CA ALA A 41 38.18 42.31 -10.00
C ALA A 41 38.33 43.84 -9.99
N ARG A 42 37.39 44.59 -9.42
CA ARG A 42 37.49 46.04 -9.29
C ARG A 42 38.66 46.50 -8.43
N LEU A 43 38.95 45.81 -7.33
CA LEU A 43 40.08 46.12 -6.47
C LEU A 43 41.40 45.86 -7.20
N ALA A 44 41.56 44.75 -7.89
CA ALA A 44 42.74 44.43 -8.69
C ALA A 44 42.93 45.47 -9.81
N ALA A 45 41.90 45.85 -10.55
CA ALA A 45 41.97 46.85 -11.61
C ALA A 45 42.43 48.21 -11.08
N ARG A 46 41.90 48.64 -9.93
CA ARG A 46 42.25 49.96 -9.32
C ARG A 46 43.66 49.95 -8.74
N GLN A 47 44.02 48.91 -7.99
CA GLN A 47 45.27 48.84 -7.28
C GLN A 47 46.47 48.70 -8.23
N LEU A 48 46.31 47.87 -9.26
CA LEU A 48 47.31 47.70 -10.29
C LEU A 48 47.22 48.70 -11.44
N ARG A 49 46.16 49.52 -11.47
CA ARG A 49 45.88 50.54 -12.51
C ARG A 49 45.89 49.95 -13.91
N VAL A 50 45.18 48.81 -14.08
CA VAL A 50 45.03 48.13 -15.36
C VAL A 50 43.60 48.31 -15.91
N PRO A 51 43.42 48.31 -17.24
CA PRO A 51 42.10 48.39 -17.85
C PRO A 51 41.25 47.16 -17.65
N ILE A 52 41.85 45.96 -17.51
CA ILE A 52 41.13 44.68 -17.40
C ILE A 52 41.62 43.92 -16.16
N ALA A 53 40.69 43.45 -15.34
CA ALA A 53 40.96 42.51 -14.26
C ALA A 53 39.84 41.50 -14.14
N LEU A 54 40.18 40.22 -13.95
CA LEU A 54 39.25 39.10 -13.98
C LEU A 54 39.48 38.16 -12.80
N VAL A 55 38.41 37.73 -12.18
CA VAL A 55 38.35 36.49 -11.43
C VAL A 55 37.91 35.40 -12.43
N SER A 56 38.83 34.57 -12.82
CA SER A 56 38.63 33.56 -13.86
C SER A 56 38.71 32.15 -13.24
N LEU A 57 37.68 31.33 -13.46
CA LEU A 57 37.68 29.91 -13.14
C LEU A 57 37.75 29.12 -14.46
N VAL A 58 38.58 28.09 -14.49
CA VAL A 58 38.96 27.40 -15.74
C VAL A 58 38.53 25.96 -15.66
N ASP A 59 37.86 25.46 -16.70
CA ASP A 59 37.62 24.04 -16.93
C ASP A 59 38.27 23.56 -18.24
N ALA A 60 38.00 22.31 -18.62
CA ALA A 60 38.62 21.68 -19.79
C ALA A 60 38.26 22.37 -21.12
N ASP A 61 37.07 22.96 -21.22
CA ASP A 61 36.50 23.49 -22.46
C ASP A 61 36.46 25.01 -22.50
N ARG A 62 36.33 25.66 -21.33
CA ARG A 62 36.09 27.08 -21.21
C ARG A 62 36.64 27.68 -19.91
N GLN A 63 36.60 28.96 -19.82
CA GLN A 63 36.72 29.71 -18.57
C GLN A 63 35.47 30.51 -18.28
N VAL A 64 35.14 30.71 -17.02
CA VAL A 64 34.00 31.53 -16.57
C VAL A 64 34.49 32.70 -15.70
N PHE A 65 33.79 33.83 -15.71
CA PHE A 65 34.16 35.05 -15.05
C PHE A 65 33.10 35.49 -14.02
N PRO A 66 33.12 34.92 -12.80
CA PRO A 66 32.23 35.38 -11.73
C PRO A 66 32.50 36.87 -11.35
N GLY A 67 33.71 37.39 -11.59
CA GLY A 67 34.07 38.78 -11.45
C GLY A 67 34.90 39.28 -12.63
N ALA A 68 34.53 40.39 -13.24
CA ALA A 68 35.23 40.95 -14.40
C ALA A 68 35.08 42.48 -14.46
N VAL A 69 36.19 43.13 -14.81
CA VAL A 69 36.24 44.58 -15.15
C VAL A 69 36.94 44.76 -16.48
N GLY A 70 36.39 45.57 -17.35
CA GLY A 70 37.00 45.91 -18.64
C GLY A 70 36.94 44.84 -19.70
N LEU A 71 36.16 43.76 -19.49
CA LEU A 71 35.99 42.68 -20.47
C LEU A 71 35.07 43.18 -21.60
N PRO A 72 35.44 43.03 -22.89
CA PRO A 72 34.61 43.46 -23.99
C PRO A 72 33.47 42.50 -24.30
N GLU A 73 32.46 42.97 -25.04
CA GLU A 73 31.39 42.11 -25.55
C GLU A 73 31.92 41.11 -26.61
N PRO A 74 31.38 39.91 -26.71
CA PRO A 74 30.19 39.40 -25.99
C PRO A 74 30.51 38.84 -24.58
N PHE A 75 31.78 38.73 -24.23
CA PHE A 75 32.24 38.03 -23.01
C PHE A 75 31.87 38.76 -21.72
N ALA A 76 31.66 40.11 -21.78
CA ALA A 76 31.16 40.87 -20.66
C ALA A 76 29.77 40.43 -20.22
N THR A 77 28.89 40.11 -21.16
CA THR A 77 27.52 39.59 -20.93
C THR A 77 27.50 38.10 -20.70
N GLU A 78 28.19 37.30 -21.53
CA GLU A 78 28.19 35.83 -21.45
C GLU A 78 28.91 35.28 -20.22
N ARG A 79 29.80 36.07 -19.63
CA ARG A 79 30.64 35.69 -18.46
C ARG A 79 31.40 34.38 -18.66
N SER A 80 31.67 34.04 -19.91
CA SER A 80 32.45 32.85 -20.29
C SER A 80 33.18 33.04 -21.60
N MET A 81 34.21 32.25 -21.79
CA MET A 81 35.08 32.30 -22.98
C MET A 81 35.64 30.90 -23.25
N PRO A 82 35.76 30.46 -24.54
CA PRO A 82 36.42 29.19 -24.85
C PRO A 82 37.85 29.15 -24.33
N ILE A 83 38.31 27.92 -23.98
CA ILE A 83 39.65 27.73 -23.39
C ILE A 83 40.80 28.24 -24.31
N SER A 84 40.63 28.20 -25.63
CA SER A 84 41.61 28.71 -26.62
C SER A 84 41.88 30.22 -26.51
N TRP A 85 41.03 30.95 -25.83
CA TRP A 85 41.21 32.35 -25.53
C TRP A 85 41.80 32.60 -24.14
N SER A 86 41.98 31.53 -23.32
CA SER A 86 42.35 31.69 -21.91
C SER A 86 43.87 31.87 -21.75
N LEU A 87 44.28 32.99 -21.13
CA LEU A 87 45.61 33.15 -20.58
C LEU A 87 45.71 32.51 -19.19
N CYS A 88 44.61 32.47 -18.45
CA CYS A 88 44.52 31.95 -17.10
C CYS A 88 44.72 30.42 -17.00
N GLN A 89 44.49 29.66 -18.09
CA GLN A 89 44.75 28.20 -18.13
C GLN A 89 46.22 27.89 -17.78
N HIS A 90 47.15 28.74 -18.10
CA HIS A 90 48.58 28.52 -17.83
C HIS A 90 48.88 28.70 -16.33
N VAL A 91 48.20 29.60 -15.62
CA VAL A 91 48.30 29.68 -14.15
C VAL A 91 47.79 28.41 -13.49
N VAL A 92 46.70 27.85 -14.02
CA VAL A 92 46.11 26.57 -13.50
C VAL A 92 47.05 25.38 -13.79
N THR A 93 47.51 25.25 -15.03
CA THR A 93 48.36 24.12 -15.44
C THR A 93 49.75 24.15 -14.82
N THR A 94 50.31 25.32 -14.52
CA THR A 94 51.62 25.45 -13.82
C THR A 94 51.47 25.50 -12.32
N ALA A 95 50.26 25.63 -11.80
CA ALA A 95 49.93 25.81 -10.38
C ALA A 95 50.75 26.94 -9.70
N GLY A 96 51.08 27.96 -10.44
CA GLY A 96 51.89 29.06 -9.95
C GLY A 96 51.55 30.42 -10.56
N PRO A 97 52.02 31.52 -9.96
CA PRO A 97 51.79 32.86 -10.52
C PRO A 97 52.52 32.99 -11.86
N LEU A 98 51.91 33.78 -12.75
CA LEU A 98 52.47 34.08 -14.07
C LEU A 98 52.42 35.58 -14.29
N ALA A 99 53.58 36.20 -14.53
CA ALA A 99 53.72 37.63 -14.82
C ALA A 99 54.51 37.81 -16.11
N VAL A 100 53.89 38.42 -17.11
CA VAL A 100 54.42 38.55 -18.46
C VAL A 100 54.30 40.00 -18.91
N PRO A 101 55.41 40.69 -19.20
CA PRO A 101 55.44 42.08 -19.68
C PRO A 101 54.83 42.25 -21.09
N ASP A 102 55.04 41.26 -21.97
CA ASP A 102 54.50 41.20 -23.32
C ASP A 102 54.15 39.73 -23.68
N ALA A 103 52.87 39.44 -23.74
CA ALA A 103 52.35 38.14 -24.04
C ALA A 103 52.61 37.65 -25.49
N ARG A 104 52.85 38.57 -26.42
CA ARG A 104 53.17 38.26 -27.81
C ARG A 104 54.55 37.60 -27.98
N GLU A 105 55.45 37.86 -27.03
CA GLU A 105 56.82 37.30 -27.01
C GLU A 105 56.95 36.09 -26.10
N HIS A 106 55.91 35.81 -25.25
CA HIS A 106 56.00 34.77 -24.23
C HIS A 106 55.63 33.40 -24.81
N PRO A 107 56.46 32.34 -24.63
CA PRO A 107 56.27 31.05 -25.26
C PRO A 107 54.96 30.34 -24.97
N LEU A 108 54.38 30.55 -23.78
CA LEU A 108 53.10 29.93 -23.37
C LEU A 108 51.89 30.74 -23.81
N LEU A 109 52.02 32.08 -24.03
CA LEU A 109 50.87 32.94 -24.23
C LEU A 109 50.68 33.41 -25.67
N ARG A 110 51.73 33.49 -26.47
CA ARG A 110 51.77 34.09 -27.80
C ARG A 110 50.75 33.50 -28.81
N ASP A 111 50.34 32.24 -28.60
CA ASP A 111 49.41 31.54 -29.45
C ASP A 111 47.91 31.69 -28.99
N SER A 112 47.65 32.42 -27.91
CA SER A 112 46.30 32.68 -27.43
C SER A 112 45.51 33.60 -28.36
N LEU A 113 44.26 33.21 -28.68
CA LEU A 113 43.35 34.04 -29.47
C LEU A 113 42.96 35.35 -28.82
N ALA A 114 43.14 35.48 -27.50
CA ALA A 114 42.86 36.71 -26.76
C ALA A 114 43.83 37.87 -27.14
N ILE A 115 45.07 37.57 -27.60
CA ILE A 115 46.03 38.58 -27.98
C ILE A 115 45.55 39.35 -29.24
N PRO A 116 45.36 38.71 -30.40
CA PRO A 116 44.86 39.41 -31.57
C PRO A 116 43.40 39.83 -31.46
N GLY A 117 42.57 39.06 -30.78
CA GLY A 117 41.11 39.27 -30.69
C GLY A 117 40.69 40.34 -29.72
N LEU A 118 41.39 40.52 -28.61
CA LEU A 118 41.04 41.45 -27.52
C LEU A 118 42.13 42.51 -27.25
N GLY A 119 43.25 42.46 -28.00
CA GLY A 119 44.35 43.43 -27.84
C GLY A 119 45.08 43.28 -26.48
N LEU A 120 45.09 42.09 -25.88
CA LEU A 120 45.78 41.86 -24.58
C LEU A 120 47.27 41.75 -24.77
N ILE A 121 48.06 42.57 -24.06
CA ILE A 121 49.53 42.59 -24.22
C ILE A 121 50.25 42.20 -22.95
N ALA A 122 50.03 42.85 -21.81
CA ALA A 122 50.66 42.47 -20.57
C ALA A 122 49.69 41.67 -19.70
N TYR A 123 50.21 40.66 -19.01
CA TYR A 123 49.42 39.73 -18.17
C TYR A 123 50.11 39.47 -16.84
N ALA A 124 49.35 39.60 -15.74
CA ALA A 124 49.75 39.08 -14.44
C ALA A 124 48.59 38.28 -13.86
N GLY A 125 48.80 37.03 -13.50
CA GLY A 125 47.82 36.14 -12.89
C GLY A 125 48.35 35.42 -11.67
N HIS A 126 47.52 35.34 -10.62
CA HIS A 126 47.83 34.62 -9.41
C HIS A 126 46.80 33.51 -9.17
N PRO A 127 47.24 32.30 -8.75
CA PRO A 127 46.33 31.15 -8.59
C PRO A 127 45.20 31.41 -7.61
N LEU A 128 44.00 30.90 -7.96
CA LEU A 128 42.87 30.71 -7.07
C LEU A 128 42.73 29.25 -6.71
N VAL A 129 42.62 28.96 -5.42
CA VAL A 129 42.62 27.57 -4.91
C VAL A 129 41.26 27.26 -4.26
N ASP A 130 40.82 26.00 -4.49
CA ASP A 130 39.61 25.43 -3.87
C ASP A 130 39.87 24.99 -2.40
N ALA A 131 38.84 24.34 -1.80
CA ALA A 131 38.93 23.82 -0.42
C ALA A 131 39.94 22.69 -0.27
N GLU A 132 40.23 21.95 -1.34
CA GLU A 132 41.19 20.85 -1.39
C GLU A 132 42.59 21.32 -1.76
N GLY A 133 42.81 22.65 -1.92
CA GLY A 133 44.08 23.24 -2.28
C GLY A 133 44.46 23.12 -3.75
N ARG A 134 43.55 22.70 -4.62
CA ARG A 134 43.81 22.61 -6.07
C ARG A 134 43.62 23.96 -6.73
N VAL A 135 44.49 24.27 -7.68
CA VAL A 135 44.34 25.52 -8.47
C VAL A 135 43.24 25.29 -9.51
N ILE A 136 42.19 26.12 -9.44
CA ILE A 136 40.99 26.01 -10.30
C ILE A 136 40.73 27.28 -11.12
N GLY A 137 41.59 28.29 -10.98
CA GLY A 137 41.43 29.55 -11.66
C GLY A 137 42.56 30.52 -11.35
N ALA A 138 42.40 31.77 -11.73
CA ALA A 138 43.30 32.87 -11.46
C ALA A 138 42.56 34.18 -11.19
N LEU A 139 43.07 34.97 -10.26
CA LEU A 139 42.84 36.42 -10.27
C LEU A 139 43.92 37.03 -11.17
N CYS A 140 43.48 37.76 -12.21
CA CYS A 140 44.43 38.31 -13.17
C CYS A 140 44.18 39.82 -13.42
N ALA A 141 45.27 40.48 -13.74
CA ALA A 141 45.35 41.85 -14.21
C ALA A 141 45.96 41.84 -15.63
N ILE A 142 45.36 42.58 -16.53
CA ILE A 142 45.71 42.56 -17.96
C ILE A 142 45.81 43.99 -18.45
N ASP A 143 46.83 44.27 -19.25
CA ASP A 143 47.00 45.56 -19.89
C ASP A 143 47.02 45.41 -21.41
N THR A 144 46.67 46.48 -22.11
CA THR A 144 46.67 46.59 -23.58
C THR A 144 47.98 47.21 -24.10
N GLU A 145 48.93 47.53 -23.21
CA GLU A 145 50.25 47.99 -23.49
C GLU A 145 51.28 47.10 -22.79
N THR A 146 52.56 47.17 -23.22
CA THR A 146 53.67 46.49 -22.53
C THR A 146 53.85 47.07 -21.13
N ARG A 147 54.02 46.18 -20.14
CA ARG A 147 54.11 46.62 -18.75
C ARG A 147 55.12 45.83 -17.94
N THR A 148 55.98 46.54 -17.19
CA THR A 148 56.82 45.93 -16.17
C THR A 148 56.04 45.80 -14.87
N TRP A 149 55.81 44.55 -14.42
CA TRP A 149 55.17 44.28 -13.16
C TRP A 149 56.15 44.47 -12.01
N THR A 150 55.86 45.38 -11.07
CA THR A 150 56.71 45.57 -9.91
C THR A 150 56.45 44.50 -8.84
N THR A 151 57.39 44.34 -7.89
CA THR A 151 57.19 43.46 -6.75
C THR A 151 55.98 43.83 -5.93
N ASP A 152 55.65 45.10 -5.80
CA ASP A 152 54.47 45.59 -5.10
C ASP A 152 53.18 45.25 -5.86
N ASP A 153 53.16 45.35 -7.20
CA ASP A 153 52.02 44.94 -8.03
C ASP A 153 51.75 43.44 -7.81
N LEU A 154 52.76 42.59 -7.90
CA LEU A 154 52.62 41.16 -7.77
C LEU A 154 52.27 40.74 -6.34
N GLY A 155 52.79 41.43 -5.33
CA GLY A 155 52.43 41.22 -3.92
C GLY A 155 50.94 41.56 -3.68
N SER A 156 50.50 42.72 -4.19
CA SER A 156 49.09 43.13 -4.10
C SER A 156 48.14 42.16 -4.79
N LEU A 157 48.51 41.63 -5.96
CA LEU A 157 47.74 40.65 -6.69
C LEU A 157 47.67 39.31 -5.91
N ALA A 158 48.77 38.88 -5.27
CA ALA A 158 48.82 37.69 -4.44
C ALA A 158 47.90 37.78 -3.22
N ASP A 159 47.91 38.92 -2.51
CA ASP A 159 47.06 39.16 -1.35
C ASP A 159 45.57 39.16 -1.73
N LEU A 160 45.24 39.83 -2.81
CA LEU A 160 43.86 39.81 -3.34
C LEU A 160 43.44 38.41 -3.80
N ALA A 161 44.30 37.64 -4.45
CA ALA A 161 44.04 36.27 -4.87
C ALA A 161 43.85 35.33 -3.68
N SER A 162 44.61 35.50 -2.61
CA SER A 162 44.45 34.74 -1.36
C SER A 162 43.11 35.00 -0.71
N ALA A 163 42.70 36.30 -0.61
CA ALA A 163 41.37 36.67 -0.11
C ALA A 163 40.26 36.17 -1.01
N CYS A 164 40.40 36.29 -2.34
CA CYS A 164 39.46 35.78 -3.33
C CYS A 164 39.31 34.25 -3.25
N SER A 165 40.39 33.53 -3.03
CA SER A 165 40.36 32.08 -2.82
C SER A 165 39.59 31.66 -1.55
N SER A 166 39.71 32.47 -0.49
CA SER A 166 38.92 32.25 0.74
C SER A 166 37.43 32.45 0.52
N GLU A 167 37.04 33.50 -0.21
CA GLU A 167 35.63 33.73 -0.62
C GLU A 167 35.11 32.60 -1.52
N LEU A 168 35.94 32.18 -2.47
CA LEU A 168 35.59 31.07 -3.38
C LEU A 168 35.32 29.78 -2.62
N ARG A 169 36.13 29.45 -1.62
CA ARG A 169 35.91 28.28 -0.74
C ARG A 169 34.61 28.38 0.03
N LEU A 170 34.34 29.54 0.66
CA LEU A 170 33.08 29.75 1.39
C LEU A 170 31.88 29.61 0.47
N ARG A 171 31.92 30.24 -0.70
CA ARG A 171 30.80 30.18 -1.67
C ARG A 171 30.55 28.77 -2.19
N THR A 172 31.59 28.01 -2.48
CA THR A 172 31.51 26.63 -2.93
C THR A 172 30.93 25.73 -1.84
N LEU A 173 31.34 25.91 -0.58
CA LEU A 173 30.80 25.15 0.56
C LEU A 173 29.32 25.46 0.79
N GLN A 174 28.91 26.73 0.67
CA GLN A 174 27.50 27.10 0.77
C GLN A 174 26.66 26.41 -0.30
N LEU A 175 27.06 26.49 -1.57
CA LEU A 175 26.35 25.84 -2.66
C LEU A 175 26.23 24.33 -2.48
N ARG A 176 27.27 23.67 -1.96
CA ARG A 176 27.23 22.23 -1.64
C ARG A 176 26.29 21.94 -0.47
N ALA A 177 26.29 22.78 0.56
CA ALA A 177 25.39 22.63 1.71
C ALA A 177 23.92 22.81 1.32
N ASP A 178 23.62 23.82 0.51
CA ASP A 178 22.26 24.08 0.01
C ASP A 178 21.76 22.90 -0.84
N ALA A 179 22.59 22.42 -1.77
CA ALA A 179 22.26 21.25 -2.59
C ALA A 179 22.05 19.98 -1.77
N ALA A 180 22.85 19.77 -0.71
CA ALA A 180 22.68 18.63 0.19
C ALA A 180 21.39 18.76 1.01
N ALA A 181 21.07 19.94 1.52
CA ALA A 181 19.83 20.21 2.25
C ALA A 181 18.58 19.98 1.38
N ASP A 182 18.62 20.44 0.13
CA ASP A 182 17.54 20.23 -0.84
C ASP A 182 17.35 18.73 -1.13
N ALA A 183 18.43 17.99 -1.34
CA ALA A 183 18.39 16.53 -1.56
C ALA A 183 17.84 15.77 -0.33
N GLU A 184 18.23 16.18 0.88
CA GLU A 184 17.73 15.61 2.13
C GLU A 184 16.24 15.89 2.32
N ALA A 185 15.81 17.13 2.07
CA ALA A 185 14.41 17.53 2.14
C ALA A 185 13.54 16.76 1.15
N GLU A 186 14.03 16.54 -0.08
CA GLU A 186 13.34 15.74 -1.09
C GLU A 186 13.24 14.26 -0.67
N SER A 187 14.34 13.68 -0.19
CA SER A 187 14.36 12.30 0.34
C SER A 187 13.39 12.13 1.52
N GLY A 188 13.37 13.13 2.43
CA GLY A 188 12.42 13.15 3.55
C GLY A 188 10.96 13.24 3.12
N ARG A 189 10.65 14.04 2.09
CA ARG A 189 9.29 14.10 1.50
C ARG A 189 8.88 12.77 0.90
N GLN A 190 9.77 12.13 0.15
CA GLN A 190 9.53 10.83 -0.48
C GLN A 190 9.30 9.72 0.57
N SER A 191 10.11 9.69 1.63
CA SER A 191 9.98 8.70 2.71
C SER A 191 8.64 8.84 3.44
N ARG A 192 8.23 10.07 3.78
CA ARG A 192 6.92 10.32 4.42
C ARG A 192 5.75 9.90 3.53
N LEU A 193 5.83 10.14 2.22
CA LEU A 193 4.81 9.70 1.28
C LEU A 193 4.68 8.17 1.28
N LEU A 194 5.80 7.44 1.19
CA LEU A 194 5.80 5.98 1.17
C LEU A 194 5.26 5.38 2.48
N LEU A 195 5.61 5.96 3.63
CA LEU A 195 5.05 5.54 4.92
C LEU A 195 3.53 5.73 4.97
N ALA A 196 3.03 6.91 4.57
CA ALA A 196 1.59 7.19 4.55
C ALA A 196 0.82 6.26 3.60
N LEU A 197 1.40 5.90 2.44
CA LEU A 197 0.83 4.93 1.52
C LEU A 197 0.76 3.53 2.16
N SER A 198 1.84 3.09 2.79
CA SER A 198 1.90 1.79 3.48
C SER A 198 0.89 1.70 4.63
N GLU A 199 0.84 2.71 5.50
CA GLU A 199 -0.10 2.74 6.64
C GLU A 199 -1.56 2.70 6.19
N THR A 200 -1.90 3.46 5.16
CA THR A 200 -3.28 3.52 4.65
C THR A 200 -3.69 2.18 4.04
N LEU A 201 -2.83 1.55 3.24
CA LEU A 201 -3.09 0.26 2.62
C LEU A 201 -3.08 -0.90 3.63
N ASN A 202 -2.34 -0.78 4.74
CA ASN A 202 -2.33 -1.80 5.78
C ASN A 202 -3.67 -1.91 6.55
N ARG A 203 -4.53 -0.91 6.49
CA ARG A 203 -5.86 -0.91 7.12
C ARG A 203 -6.96 -1.51 6.25
N THR A 204 -6.68 -1.85 5.01
CA THR A 204 -7.66 -2.45 4.09
C THR A 204 -7.84 -3.94 4.38
N GLU A 205 -9.08 -4.41 4.31
CA GLU A 205 -9.44 -5.81 4.62
C GLU A 205 -9.99 -6.56 3.42
N THR A 206 -10.63 -5.84 2.52
CA THR A 206 -11.21 -6.42 1.30
C THR A 206 -10.50 -5.94 0.04
N VAL A 207 -10.64 -6.69 -1.05
CA VAL A 207 -10.12 -6.30 -2.36
C VAL A 207 -10.73 -4.97 -2.83
N ALA A 208 -12.00 -4.73 -2.53
CA ALA A 208 -12.70 -3.48 -2.83
C ALA A 208 -12.14 -2.29 -2.04
N ASP A 209 -11.81 -2.49 -0.74
CA ASP A 209 -11.15 -1.46 0.07
C ASP A 209 -9.79 -1.08 -0.48
N VAL A 210 -9.00 -2.08 -0.91
CA VAL A 210 -7.69 -1.83 -1.55
C VAL A 210 -7.88 -0.99 -2.81
N ALA A 211 -8.79 -1.38 -3.70
CA ALA A 211 -9.04 -0.66 -4.95
C ALA A 211 -9.50 0.78 -4.72
N SER A 212 -10.44 0.99 -3.79
CA SER A 212 -10.93 2.32 -3.39
C SER A 212 -9.81 3.19 -2.81
N THR A 213 -9.03 2.63 -1.90
CA THR A 213 -7.89 3.31 -1.28
C THR A 213 -6.84 3.71 -2.31
N VAL A 214 -6.49 2.81 -3.22
CA VAL A 214 -5.54 3.07 -4.31
C VAL A 214 -6.04 4.19 -5.23
N ALA A 215 -7.31 4.16 -5.63
CA ALA A 215 -7.90 5.20 -6.46
C ALA A 215 -7.79 6.59 -5.80
N GLN A 216 -8.13 6.70 -4.51
CA GLN A 216 -8.03 7.94 -3.76
C GLN A 216 -6.59 8.43 -3.57
N LEU A 217 -5.67 7.53 -3.22
CA LEU A 217 -4.26 7.87 -3.00
C LEU A 217 -3.58 8.32 -4.31
N ALA A 218 -3.80 7.58 -5.40
CA ALA A 218 -3.21 7.91 -6.70
C ALA A 218 -3.70 9.27 -7.21
N THR A 219 -4.99 9.55 -7.12
CA THR A 219 -5.57 10.83 -7.53
C THR A 219 -5.04 11.99 -6.68
N ARG A 220 -5.05 11.85 -5.35
CA ARG A 220 -4.68 12.97 -4.45
C ARG A 220 -3.18 13.22 -4.36
N ARG A 221 -2.34 12.17 -4.48
CA ARG A 221 -0.90 12.24 -4.19
C ARG A 221 -0.02 12.19 -5.43
N LEU A 222 -0.47 11.53 -6.50
CA LEU A 222 0.31 11.35 -7.72
C LEU A 222 -0.24 12.16 -8.90
N GLY A 223 -1.36 12.86 -8.73
CA GLY A 223 -1.99 13.65 -9.79
C GLY A 223 -2.44 12.78 -10.96
N VAL A 224 -2.92 11.56 -10.67
CA VAL A 224 -3.51 10.62 -11.61
C VAL A 224 -4.99 10.95 -11.74
N ASP A 225 -5.52 11.02 -12.95
CA ASP A 225 -6.96 11.27 -13.14
C ASP A 225 -7.80 10.05 -12.75
N ARG A 226 -7.25 8.85 -12.99
CA ARG A 226 -7.87 7.60 -12.55
C ARG A 226 -6.84 6.51 -12.27
N ALA A 227 -7.07 5.74 -11.22
CA ALA A 227 -6.32 4.52 -10.92
C ALA A 227 -7.30 3.35 -10.78
N VAL A 228 -6.94 2.20 -11.36
CA VAL A 228 -7.76 0.99 -11.34
C VAL A 228 -6.88 -0.21 -11.05
N VAL A 229 -7.32 -1.03 -10.12
CA VAL A 229 -6.78 -2.36 -9.86
C VAL A 229 -7.63 -3.37 -10.63
N SER A 230 -6.99 -4.27 -11.37
CA SER A 230 -7.69 -5.35 -12.08
C SER A 230 -7.09 -6.68 -11.67
N LEU A 231 -7.94 -7.70 -11.44
CA LEU A 231 -7.56 -9.06 -11.10
C LEU A 231 -7.88 -10.00 -12.27
N GLN A 232 -7.08 -11.05 -12.44
CA GLN A 232 -7.44 -12.15 -13.32
C GLN A 232 -8.41 -13.09 -12.60
N GLU A 233 -9.57 -13.33 -13.20
CA GLU A 233 -10.62 -14.17 -12.64
C GLU A 233 -11.06 -15.30 -13.60
N GLY A 234 -11.48 -16.40 -13.02
CA GLY A 234 -12.08 -17.54 -13.73
C GLY A 234 -11.12 -18.36 -14.56
N HIS A 235 -11.65 -19.41 -15.20
CA HIS A 235 -10.89 -20.35 -16.04
C HIS A 235 -10.33 -19.68 -17.30
N ARG A 236 -10.95 -18.63 -17.79
CA ARG A 236 -10.51 -17.87 -18.98
C ARG A 236 -9.47 -16.80 -18.64
N ARG A 237 -9.18 -16.59 -17.35
CA ARG A 237 -8.28 -15.55 -16.85
C ARG A 237 -8.61 -14.15 -17.38
N ASP A 238 -9.90 -13.82 -17.45
CA ASP A 238 -10.34 -12.49 -17.84
C ASP A 238 -9.81 -11.45 -16.82
N LEU A 239 -9.37 -10.31 -17.32
CA LEU A 239 -8.89 -9.22 -16.46
C LEU A 239 -10.09 -8.37 -16.02
N VAL A 240 -10.50 -8.52 -14.77
CA VAL A 240 -11.68 -7.87 -14.18
C VAL A 240 -11.26 -6.68 -13.33
N PRO A 241 -11.70 -5.45 -13.68
CA PRO A 241 -11.47 -4.27 -12.85
C PRO A 241 -12.25 -4.36 -11.54
N VAL A 242 -11.58 -4.09 -10.44
CA VAL A 242 -12.18 -4.03 -9.10
C VAL A 242 -12.75 -2.63 -8.88
N THR A 243 -14.04 -2.53 -8.62
CA THR A 243 -14.72 -1.30 -8.24
C THR A 243 -14.92 -1.21 -6.73
N ALA A 244 -15.14 0.01 -6.22
CA ALA A 244 -15.34 0.24 -4.78
C ALA A 244 -16.60 -0.45 -4.21
N ASP A 245 -17.57 -0.77 -5.06
CA ASP A 245 -18.82 -1.47 -4.71
C ASP A 245 -18.74 -2.99 -5.00
N GLY A 246 -17.59 -3.50 -5.41
CA GLY A 246 -17.36 -4.91 -5.72
C GLY A 246 -18.06 -5.41 -6.99
N ARG A 247 -18.66 -4.52 -7.79
CA ARG A 247 -19.34 -4.89 -9.04
C ARG A 247 -18.37 -4.83 -10.22
N PRO A 248 -18.57 -5.60 -11.28
CA PRO A 248 -17.78 -5.46 -12.50
C PRO A 248 -17.87 -4.05 -13.06
N GLY A 249 -16.73 -3.50 -13.48
CA GLY A 249 -16.68 -2.19 -14.11
C GLY A 249 -17.47 -2.13 -15.42
N THR A 250 -17.83 -0.93 -15.87
CA THR A 250 -18.55 -0.67 -17.12
C THR A 250 -17.75 0.26 -18.05
N GLY A 251 -18.13 0.32 -19.31
CA GLY A 251 -17.45 1.17 -20.31
C GLY A 251 -16.00 0.76 -20.52
N SER A 252 -15.08 1.72 -20.50
CA SER A 252 -13.63 1.47 -20.68
C SER A 252 -13.02 0.60 -19.56
N TRP A 253 -13.73 0.39 -18.47
CA TRP A 253 -13.32 -0.40 -17.29
C TRP A 253 -14.15 -1.68 -17.14
N ARG A 254 -14.59 -2.26 -18.24
CA ARG A 254 -15.27 -3.56 -18.28
C ARG A 254 -14.28 -4.73 -18.10
N PRO A 255 -14.76 -5.90 -17.72
CA PRO A 255 -13.97 -7.13 -17.81
C PRO A 255 -13.44 -7.34 -19.24
N ARG A 256 -12.17 -7.74 -19.35
CA ARG A 256 -11.50 -7.96 -20.65
C ARG A 256 -10.99 -9.38 -20.75
N PRO A 257 -11.31 -10.07 -21.86
CA PRO A 257 -10.70 -11.36 -22.17
C PRO A 257 -9.17 -11.25 -22.19
N GLN A 258 -8.48 -12.32 -21.77
CA GLN A 258 -7.02 -12.34 -21.70
C GLN A 258 -6.34 -12.08 -23.06
N ASP A 259 -6.98 -12.47 -24.16
CA ASP A 259 -6.51 -12.34 -25.53
C ASP A 259 -6.89 -10.99 -26.18
N GLU A 260 -7.66 -10.15 -25.52
CA GLU A 260 -7.99 -8.82 -26.02
C GLU A 260 -6.73 -7.94 -26.05
N PRO A 261 -6.38 -7.33 -27.22
CA PRO A 261 -5.20 -6.46 -27.32
C PRO A 261 -5.44 -5.14 -26.56
N HIS A 262 -5.01 -5.11 -25.29
CA HIS A 262 -5.09 -3.93 -24.42
C HIS A 262 -3.82 -3.85 -23.56
N PRO A 263 -3.28 -2.65 -23.25
CA PRO A 263 -2.07 -2.53 -22.43
C PRO A 263 -2.13 -3.27 -21.09
N ALA A 264 -3.28 -3.25 -20.42
CA ALA A 264 -3.45 -3.96 -19.14
C ALA A 264 -3.44 -5.49 -19.30
N THR A 265 -4.10 -6.05 -20.34
CA THR A 265 -4.10 -7.49 -20.59
C THR A 265 -2.71 -7.99 -20.99
N LEU A 266 -1.99 -7.23 -21.81
CA LEU A 266 -0.60 -7.53 -22.15
C LEU A 266 0.32 -7.48 -20.93
N THR A 267 0.10 -6.52 -20.01
CA THR A 267 0.83 -6.43 -18.73
C THR A 267 0.54 -7.63 -17.83
N ALA A 268 -0.73 -8.06 -17.74
CA ALA A 268 -1.10 -9.26 -17.03
C ALA A 268 -0.48 -10.52 -17.65
N LEU A 269 -0.36 -10.57 -18.97
CA LEU A 269 0.13 -11.76 -19.69
C LEU A 269 1.63 -11.98 -19.48
N ASP A 270 2.45 -10.95 -19.67
CA ASP A 270 3.92 -11.07 -19.68
C ASP A 270 4.62 -10.51 -18.42
N GLY A 271 3.88 -9.85 -17.51
CA GLY A 271 4.42 -9.27 -16.28
C GLY A 271 5.32 -8.06 -16.50
N ARG A 272 5.21 -7.38 -17.63
CA ARG A 272 6.04 -6.21 -17.94
C ARG A 272 5.30 -4.91 -17.71
N GLU A 273 5.97 -3.96 -17.07
CA GLU A 273 5.50 -2.57 -16.95
C GLU A 273 5.38 -1.94 -18.33
N ARG A 274 4.28 -1.22 -18.58
CA ARG A 274 4.02 -0.48 -19.82
C ARG A 274 3.71 0.97 -19.54
N TRP A 275 4.52 1.85 -20.09
CA TRP A 275 4.33 3.29 -20.01
C TRP A 275 4.15 3.88 -21.40
N PHE A 276 3.13 4.72 -21.54
CA PHE A 276 2.84 5.47 -22.75
C PHE A 276 2.61 6.94 -22.40
N ALA A 277 3.38 7.83 -23.00
CA ALA A 277 3.34 9.26 -22.72
C ALA A 277 2.12 9.95 -23.32
N ASP A 278 1.57 9.35 -24.39
CA ASP A 278 0.36 9.82 -25.06
C ASP A 278 -0.40 8.68 -25.75
N ALA A 279 -1.58 9.01 -26.28
CA ALA A 279 -2.45 8.04 -26.95
C ALA A 279 -1.86 7.53 -28.29
N ALA A 280 -0.98 8.28 -28.96
CA ALA A 280 -0.33 7.84 -30.19
C ALA A 280 0.67 6.73 -29.89
N ASP A 281 1.48 6.88 -28.83
CA ASP A 281 2.41 5.85 -28.36
C ASP A 281 1.66 4.56 -28.00
N THR A 282 0.51 4.68 -27.32
CA THR A 282 -0.32 3.53 -26.97
C THR A 282 -0.81 2.76 -28.20
N ARG A 283 -1.36 3.46 -29.21
CA ARG A 283 -1.85 2.83 -30.45
C ARG A 283 -0.72 2.20 -31.26
N ALA A 284 0.45 2.84 -31.29
CA ALA A 284 1.61 2.30 -32.00
C ALA A 284 2.12 1.00 -31.37
N ALA A 285 2.07 0.89 -30.04
CA ALA A 285 2.58 -0.26 -29.31
C ALA A 285 1.57 -1.42 -29.20
N VAL A 286 0.27 -1.15 -29.32
CA VAL A 286 -0.80 -2.16 -29.20
C VAL A 286 -1.67 -2.15 -30.46
N PRO A 287 -1.24 -2.83 -31.54
CA PRO A 287 -2.03 -2.99 -32.76
C PRO A 287 -3.37 -3.71 -32.44
N GLY A 288 -4.45 -3.18 -32.98
CA GLY A 288 -5.81 -3.73 -32.75
C GLY A 288 -6.49 -3.24 -31.48
N LEU A 289 -5.91 -2.26 -30.80
CA LEU A 289 -6.56 -1.57 -29.68
C LEU A 289 -7.89 -0.96 -30.16
N THR A 290 -8.99 -1.33 -29.50
CA THR A 290 -10.31 -0.76 -29.77
C THR A 290 -10.40 0.67 -29.26
N GLU A 291 -11.29 1.50 -29.81
CA GLU A 291 -11.41 2.95 -29.53
C GLU A 291 -11.71 3.32 -28.06
N ASP A 292 -11.92 2.35 -27.20
CA ASP A 292 -12.27 2.51 -25.77
C ASP A 292 -11.19 3.16 -24.89
N VAL A 293 -10.06 3.60 -25.46
CA VAL A 293 -8.97 4.26 -24.70
C VAL A 293 -9.18 5.77 -24.58
N ALA A 294 -10.08 6.36 -25.34
CA ALA A 294 -10.48 7.76 -25.18
C ALA A 294 -11.33 7.92 -23.88
N PRO A 295 -11.08 8.89 -23.00
CA PRO A 295 -10.40 10.17 -23.25
C PRO A 295 -8.97 10.26 -22.64
N PHE A 296 -8.25 9.15 -22.46
CA PHE A 296 -6.96 9.18 -21.78
C PHE A 296 -5.81 9.40 -22.78
N GLU A 297 -4.92 10.32 -22.44
CA GLU A 297 -3.70 10.60 -23.21
C GLU A 297 -2.55 9.72 -22.73
N ALA A 298 -2.12 9.85 -21.48
CA ALA A 298 -1.04 9.04 -20.92
C ALA A 298 -1.56 7.89 -20.05
N ASN A 299 -0.86 6.76 -20.09
CA ASN A 299 -1.22 5.61 -19.27
C ASN A 299 -0.01 4.78 -18.84
N LEU A 300 -0.11 4.19 -17.64
CA LEU A 300 0.89 3.30 -17.05
C LEU A 300 0.20 2.06 -16.50
N HIS A 301 0.68 0.90 -16.90
CA HIS A 301 0.19 -0.38 -16.42
C HIS A 301 1.34 -1.12 -15.74
N LEU A 302 1.15 -1.43 -14.45
CA LEU A 302 2.13 -2.13 -13.62
C LEU A 302 1.60 -3.51 -13.25
N PRO A 303 2.40 -4.56 -13.44
CA PRO A 303 2.05 -5.86 -12.89
C PRO A 303 2.12 -5.80 -11.37
N LEU A 304 1.17 -6.44 -10.72
CA LEU A 304 1.16 -6.64 -9.28
C LEU A 304 1.49 -8.11 -9.03
N ASP A 305 2.66 -8.35 -8.44
CA ASP A 305 3.16 -9.70 -8.17
C ASP A 305 2.41 -10.27 -6.96
N LEU A 306 1.49 -11.20 -7.21
CA LEU A 306 0.76 -11.95 -6.19
C LEU A 306 1.35 -13.36 -6.07
N VAL A 307 1.31 -13.92 -4.86
CA VAL A 307 1.72 -15.31 -4.63
C VAL A 307 0.63 -16.24 -5.16
N GLY A 308 1.01 -17.19 -6.02
CA GLY A 308 0.06 -18.10 -6.66
C GLY A 308 0.00 -17.91 -8.17
N GLN A 309 -1.11 -18.32 -8.79
CA GLN A 309 -1.32 -18.22 -10.24
C GLN A 309 -2.10 -16.97 -10.67
N GLU A 310 -2.63 -16.22 -9.73
CA GLU A 310 -3.40 -15.02 -10.00
C GLU A 310 -2.47 -13.86 -10.33
N ARG A 311 -2.82 -13.11 -11.38
CA ARG A 311 -2.12 -11.89 -11.75
C ARG A 311 -3.05 -10.70 -11.58
N ALA A 312 -2.48 -9.58 -11.16
CA ALA A 312 -3.19 -8.33 -11.05
C ALA A 312 -2.42 -7.21 -11.75
N VAL A 313 -3.14 -6.17 -12.12
CA VAL A 313 -2.57 -5.00 -12.80
C VAL A 313 -3.08 -3.74 -12.12
N LEU A 314 -2.16 -2.84 -11.81
CA LEU A 314 -2.46 -1.46 -11.46
C LEU A 314 -2.36 -0.60 -12.71
N SER A 315 -3.48 -0.02 -13.12
CA SER A 315 -3.57 0.91 -14.25
C SER A 315 -3.73 2.34 -13.73
N LEU A 316 -2.82 3.22 -14.14
CA LEU A 316 -2.85 4.65 -13.84
C LEU A 316 -3.00 5.41 -15.16
N VAL A 317 -3.95 6.34 -15.23
CA VAL A 317 -4.24 7.07 -16.47
C VAL A 317 -4.39 8.58 -16.23
N TRP A 318 -4.00 9.34 -17.24
CA TRP A 318 -4.06 10.81 -17.25
C TRP A 318 -4.77 11.28 -18.52
N THR A 319 -5.52 12.36 -18.42
CA THR A 319 -6.24 13.01 -19.54
C THR A 319 -5.36 13.97 -20.35
N SER A 320 -4.09 14.11 -19.97
CA SER A 320 -3.10 14.93 -20.68
C SER A 320 -1.80 14.14 -20.87
N ARG A 321 -1.03 14.50 -21.90
CA ARG A 321 0.34 13.98 -22.09
C ARG A 321 1.15 14.15 -20.81
N ARG A 322 1.93 13.13 -20.46
CA ARG A 322 2.72 13.11 -19.22
C ARG A 322 4.12 12.55 -19.46
N ASP A 323 5.12 13.21 -18.87
CA ASP A 323 6.47 12.65 -18.71
C ASP A 323 6.70 12.35 -17.23
N ILE A 324 7.00 11.10 -16.91
CA ILE A 324 7.28 10.68 -15.55
C ILE A 324 8.78 10.66 -15.32
N THR A 325 9.24 11.46 -14.34
CA THR A 325 10.65 11.49 -13.94
C THR A 325 11.10 10.13 -13.39
N PRO A 326 12.40 9.80 -13.42
CA PRO A 326 12.92 8.58 -12.79
C PRO A 326 12.54 8.44 -11.31
N ALA A 327 12.56 9.53 -10.56
CA ALA A 327 12.11 9.57 -9.16
C ALA A 327 10.62 9.28 -9.01
N GLY A 328 9.78 9.85 -9.87
CA GLY A 328 8.33 9.57 -9.91
C GLY A 328 8.03 8.10 -10.20
N ARG A 329 8.78 7.46 -11.12
CA ARG A 329 8.64 6.02 -11.40
C ARG A 329 8.98 5.15 -10.18
N LEU A 330 9.99 5.52 -9.39
CA LEU A 330 10.31 4.80 -8.17
C LEU A 330 9.17 4.85 -7.15
N VAL A 331 8.54 6.01 -6.96
CA VAL A 331 7.38 6.15 -6.07
C VAL A 331 6.21 5.30 -6.54
N ILE A 332 5.91 5.31 -7.85
CA ILE A 332 4.80 4.54 -8.41
C ILE A 332 5.06 3.02 -8.30
N ARG A 333 6.28 2.56 -8.54
CA ARG A 333 6.67 1.15 -8.35
C ARG A 333 6.57 0.73 -6.88
N ALA A 334 6.94 1.62 -5.95
CA ALA A 334 6.77 1.36 -4.52
C ALA A 334 5.28 1.26 -4.14
N LEU A 335 4.43 2.16 -4.67
CA LEU A 335 2.97 2.05 -4.51
C LEU A 335 2.47 0.69 -5.02
N ALA A 336 2.87 0.26 -6.22
CA ALA A 336 2.46 -1.03 -6.78
C ALA A 336 2.83 -2.22 -5.88
N ARG A 337 4.01 -2.20 -5.23
CA ARG A 337 4.40 -3.22 -4.25
C ARG A 337 3.50 -3.23 -3.02
N TYR A 338 3.18 -2.07 -2.45
CA TYR A 338 2.27 -1.98 -1.30
C TYR A 338 0.86 -2.42 -1.67
N VAL A 339 0.40 -2.09 -2.88
CA VAL A 339 -0.89 -2.54 -3.42
C VAL A 339 -0.90 -4.07 -3.58
N ALA A 340 0.14 -4.66 -4.16
CA ALA A 340 0.27 -6.11 -4.29
C ALA A 340 0.22 -6.81 -2.93
N GLN A 341 0.94 -6.28 -1.93
CA GLN A 341 0.94 -6.82 -0.57
C GLN A 341 -0.44 -6.72 0.11
N ALA A 342 -1.13 -5.58 -0.04
CA ALA A 342 -2.47 -5.39 0.49
C ALA A 342 -3.50 -6.32 -0.18
N LEU A 343 -3.43 -6.47 -1.51
CA LEU A 343 -4.27 -7.39 -2.27
C LEU A 343 -4.03 -8.84 -1.86
N GLN A 344 -2.78 -9.28 -1.75
CA GLN A 344 -2.43 -10.63 -1.33
C GLN A 344 -3.05 -10.97 0.03
N ARG A 345 -2.97 -10.03 0.98
CA ARG A 345 -3.61 -10.19 2.29
C ARG A 345 -5.12 -10.26 2.18
N ALA A 346 -5.75 -9.36 1.43
CA ALA A 346 -7.20 -9.33 1.25
C ALA A 346 -7.74 -10.61 0.57
N LEU A 347 -7.02 -11.13 -0.45
CA LEU A 347 -7.37 -12.37 -1.13
C LEU A 347 -7.25 -13.58 -0.19
N LEU A 348 -6.19 -13.66 0.61
CA LEU A 348 -6.00 -14.73 1.58
C LEU A 348 -7.11 -14.73 2.65
N LEU A 349 -7.51 -13.54 3.12
CA LEU A 349 -8.63 -13.41 4.06
C LEU A 349 -9.96 -13.85 3.41
N ALA A 350 -10.19 -13.46 2.15
CA ALA A 350 -11.38 -13.88 1.41
C ALA A 350 -11.43 -15.38 1.18
N GLU A 351 -10.30 -16.03 0.86
CA GLU A 351 -10.19 -17.48 0.70
C GLU A 351 -10.51 -18.20 2.01
N ARG A 352 -9.92 -17.77 3.13
CA ARG A 352 -10.19 -18.33 4.46
C ARG A 352 -11.66 -18.23 4.83
N ARG A 353 -12.28 -17.06 4.59
CA ARG A 353 -13.72 -16.84 4.82
C ARG A 353 -14.57 -17.78 3.96
N GLY A 354 -14.25 -17.93 2.68
CA GLY A 354 -14.96 -18.84 1.78
C GLY A 354 -14.88 -20.31 2.17
N VAL A 355 -13.74 -20.76 2.68
CA VAL A 355 -13.58 -22.11 3.24
C VAL A 355 -14.45 -22.29 4.48
N ALA A 356 -14.42 -21.31 5.39
CA ALA A 356 -15.22 -21.31 6.61
C ALA A 356 -16.73 -21.38 6.29
N GLU A 357 -17.22 -20.51 5.41
CA GLU A 357 -18.62 -20.50 4.95
C GLU A 357 -19.03 -21.82 4.26
N THR A 358 -18.13 -22.42 3.48
CA THR A 358 -18.40 -23.68 2.80
C THR A 358 -18.53 -24.83 3.79
N LEU A 359 -17.63 -24.90 4.78
CA LEU A 359 -17.72 -25.89 5.86
C LEU A 359 -19.00 -25.70 6.66
N GLN A 360 -19.35 -24.48 7.01
CA GLN A 360 -20.55 -24.16 7.77
C GLN A 360 -21.83 -24.53 7.01
N ARG A 361 -21.93 -24.21 5.71
CA ARG A 361 -23.06 -24.64 4.86
C ARG A 361 -23.16 -26.15 4.74
N ALA A 362 -22.03 -26.85 4.63
CA ALA A 362 -22.02 -28.30 4.58
C ALA A 362 -22.49 -28.96 5.90
N MET A 363 -22.41 -28.21 7.00
CA MET A 363 -22.91 -28.61 8.31
C MET A 363 -24.39 -28.31 8.54
N LEU A 364 -25.06 -27.54 7.68
CA LEU A 364 -26.49 -27.28 7.74
C LEU A 364 -27.24 -28.39 7.00
N THR A 365 -28.35 -28.89 7.59
CA THR A 365 -29.14 -29.98 7.05
C THR A 365 -30.24 -29.47 6.14
N GLU A 366 -30.56 -30.20 5.07
CA GLU A 366 -31.83 -30.03 4.36
C GLU A 366 -32.97 -30.38 5.32
N LEU A 367 -33.92 -29.45 5.44
CA LEU A 367 -35.05 -29.62 6.35
C LEU A 367 -36.01 -30.67 5.84
N PRO A 368 -36.59 -31.49 6.73
CA PRO A 368 -37.60 -32.48 6.34
C PRO A 368 -38.91 -31.75 5.97
N ALA A 369 -39.69 -32.38 5.08
CA ALA A 369 -41.03 -31.90 4.71
C ALA A 369 -42.08 -32.95 5.13
N PRO A 370 -42.39 -33.11 6.42
CA PRO A 370 -43.42 -34.04 6.90
C PRO A 370 -44.81 -33.51 6.55
N ASP A 371 -45.75 -34.42 6.29
CA ASP A 371 -47.08 -34.09 5.71
C ASP A 371 -47.91 -33.08 6.49
N ARG A 372 -47.79 -33.06 7.82
CA ARG A 372 -48.61 -32.16 8.70
C ARG A 372 -47.81 -31.19 9.54
N LEU A 373 -46.54 -30.97 9.18
CA LEU A 373 -45.68 -29.98 9.84
C LEU A 373 -44.99 -29.13 8.80
N ALA A 374 -44.99 -27.82 8.98
CA ALA A 374 -44.11 -26.90 8.22
C ALA A 374 -42.90 -26.61 9.06
N VAL A 375 -41.71 -26.92 8.55
CA VAL A 375 -40.41 -26.73 9.23
C VAL A 375 -39.64 -25.66 8.48
N ALA A 376 -39.13 -24.66 9.18
CA ALA A 376 -38.24 -23.62 8.62
C ALA A 376 -37.07 -23.35 9.56
N ALA A 377 -35.94 -22.99 9.01
CA ALA A 377 -34.76 -22.58 9.79
C ALA A 377 -34.02 -21.44 9.12
N ARG A 378 -33.32 -20.65 9.93
CA ARG A 378 -32.38 -19.63 9.48
C ARG A 378 -31.10 -19.72 10.29
N TYR A 379 -30.01 -19.43 9.60
CA TYR A 379 -28.70 -19.31 10.21
C TYR A 379 -28.05 -18.01 9.72
N LEU A 380 -27.59 -17.21 10.63
CA LEU A 380 -26.87 -15.96 10.35
C LEU A 380 -25.51 -15.98 11.06
N PRO A 381 -24.41 -16.05 10.32
CA PRO A 381 -23.08 -16.03 10.93
C PRO A 381 -22.77 -14.67 11.56
N SER A 382 -21.92 -14.65 12.59
CA SER A 382 -21.39 -13.43 13.19
C SER A 382 -20.59 -12.62 12.15
N HIS A 383 -20.43 -11.30 12.39
CA HIS A 383 -19.60 -10.44 11.54
C HIS A 383 -18.12 -10.47 11.94
N ALA A 384 -17.73 -11.18 12.98
CA ALA A 384 -16.35 -11.27 13.42
C ALA A 384 -15.51 -12.01 12.37
N GLN A 385 -14.38 -11.39 12.03
CA GLN A 385 -13.48 -11.83 10.96
C GLN A 385 -12.91 -13.22 11.26
N ASP A 386 -12.95 -14.14 10.28
CA ASP A 386 -12.35 -15.47 10.28
C ASP A 386 -12.97 -16.51 11.23
N GLN A 387 -14.22 -16.37 11.66
CA GLN A 387 -14.85 -17.26 12.63
C GLN A 387 -15.87 -18.20 11.97
N VAL A 388 -15.81 -19.49 12.30
CA VAL A 388 -16.85 -20.49 12.04
C VAL A 388 -17.59 -20.67 13.35
N GLY A 389 -18.92 -20.49 13.36
CA GLY A 389 -19.70 -20.49 14.57
C GLY A 389 -19.83 -21.83 15.29
N GLY A 390 -20.09 -21.74 16.60
CA GLY A 390 -20.46 -22.84 17.47
C GLY A 390 -21.92 -23.28 17.36
N ASP A 391 -22.77 -22.39 16.83
CA ASP A 391 -24.21 -22.58 16.68
C ASP A 391 -24.57 -23.60 15.61
N TRP A 392 -25.56 -24.41 15.88
CA TRP A 392 -26.13 -25.29 14.86
C TRP A 392 -27.61 -25.56 15.11
N TYR A 393 -28.31 -25.95 14.05
CA TYR A 393 -29.60 -26.64 14.11
C TYR A 393 -29.56 -27.96 13.32
N ASP A 394 -30.48 -28.84 13.65
CA ASP A 394 -30.75 -30.06 12.86
C ASP A 394 -32.23 -30.39 12.90
N ALA A 395 -32.76 -30.93 11.78
CA ALA A 395 -34.11 -31.42 11.71
C ALA A 395 -34.18 -32.62 10.73
N PHE A 396 -34.80 -33.69 11.15
CA PHE A 396 -34.97 -34.90 10.32
C PHE A 396 -36.18 -35.72 10.78
N THR A 397 -36.66 -36.57 9.92
CA THR A 397 -37.72 -37.53 10.27
C THR A 397 -37.11 -38.89 10.53
N THR A 398 -37.49 -39.51 11.65
CA THR A 398 -37.10 -40.89 12.03
C THR A 398 -37.94 -41.92 11.31
N PRO A 399 -37.53 -43.21 11.26
CA PRO A 399 -38.28 -44.27 10.57
C PRO A 399 -39.70 -44.51 11.10
N ASP A 400 -39.98 -44.13 12.33
CA ASP A 400 -41.32 -44.19 12.96
C ASP A 400 -42.23 -42.96 12.60
N GLY A 401 -41.75 -42.03 11.73
CA GLY A 401 -42.49 -40.88 11.29
C GLY A 401 -42.40 -39.65 12.24
N THR A 402 -41.65 -39.74 13.34
CA THR A 402 -41.46 -38.64 14.28
C THR A 402 -40.48 -37.61 13.69
N THR A 403 -40.80 -36.32 13.81
CA THR A 403 -39.87 -35.25 13.44
C THR A 403 -38.99 -34.88 14.65
N VAL A 404 -37.69 -34.99 14.45
CA VAL A 404 -36.69 -34.62 15.45
C VAL A 404 -36.16 -33.24 15.10
N LEU A 405 -36.09 -32.35 16.08
CA LEU A 405 -35.53 -31.00 16.02
C LEU A 405 -34.41 -30.91 17.04
N ALA A 406 -33.29 -30.35 16.65
CA ALA A 406 -32.17 -30.10 17.54
C ALA A 406 -31.63 -28.68 17.29
N ILE A 407 -31.25 -28.03 18.37
CA ILE A 407 -30.54 -26.74 18.32
C ILE A 407 -29.56 -26.71 19.46
N GLY A 408 -28.39 -26.12 19.24
CA GLY A 408 -27.35 -26.05 20.24
C GLY A 408 -26.29 -25.01 19.89
N ASP A 409 -25.44 -24.76 20.86
CA ASP A 409 -24.31 -23.87 20.74
C ASP A 409 -23.11 -24.45 21.49
N VAL A 410 -21.95 -24.51 20.83
CA VAL A 410 -20.65 -24.92 21.40
C VAL A 410 -19.88 -23.67 21.81
N THR A 411 -19.39 -23.67 23.04
CA THR A 411 -18.59 -22.55 23.56
C THR A 411 -17.36 -22.31 22.70
N GLY A 412 -17.23 -21.05 22.20
CA GLY A 412 -16.16 -20.61 21.32
C GLY A 412 -16.64 -20.38 19.89
N HIS A 413 -15.85 -19.64 19.14
CA HIS A 413 -16.19 -19.15 17.79
C HIS A 413 -15.02 -19.36 16.81
N ASP A 414 -14.27 -20.44 16.97
CA ASP A 414 -13.15 -20.81 16.13
C ASP A 414 -13.38 -22.12 15.37
N THR A 415 -12.43 -22.50 14.54
CA THR A 415 -12.49 -23.76 13.78
C THR A 415 -12.53 -25.01 14.68
N ALA A 416 -12.02 -24.93 15.92
CA ALA A 416 -12.08 -26.02 16.88
C ALA A 416 -13.50 -26.17 17.42
N ALA A 417 -14.20 -25.08 17.76
CA ALA A 417 -15.60 -25.08 18.17
C ALA A 417 -16.49 -25.67 17.07
N ALA A 418 -16.30 -25.25 15.80
CA ALA A 418 -17.03 -25.79 14.66
C ALA A 418 -16.78 -27.30 14.44
N ALA A 419 -15.55 -27.77 14.62
CA ALA A 419 -15.24 -29.20 14.54
C ALA A 419 -15.95 -29.98 15.64
N SER A 420 -15.95 -29.49 16.87
CA SER A 420 -16.67 -30.08 18.02
C SER A 420 -18.16 -30.07 17.79
N MET A 421 -18.74 -28.99 17.30
CA MET A 421 -20.15 -28.87 16.90
C MET A 421 -20.52 -29.94 15.87
N GLY A 422 -19.73 -30.10 14.79
CA GLY A 422 -19.97 -31.14 13.78
C GLY A 422 -19.95 -32.56 14.33
N GLN A 423 -19.07 -32.85 15.28
CA GLN A 423 -19.00 -34.14 15.96
C GLN A 423 -20.20 -34.38 16.87
N LEU A 424 -20.56 -33.42 17.74
CA LEU A 424 -21.73 -33.51 18.61
C LEU A 424 -23.02 -33.69 17.83
N ARG A 425 -23.21 -32.91 16.77
CA ARG A 425 -24.36 -33.01 15.88
C ARG A 425 -24.45 -34.38 15.22
N THR A 426 -23.33 -34.90 14.73
CA THR A 426 -23.29 -36.24 14.08
C THR A 426 -23.65 -37.35 15.07
N LEU A 427 -23.11 -37.29 16.29
CA LEU A 427 -23.45 -38.25 17.35
C LEU A 427 -24.94 -38.15 17.73
N LEU A 428 -25.46 -36.93 17.93
CA LEU A 428 -26.86 -36.70 18.26
C LEU A 428 -27.79 -37.25 17.18
N ARG A 429 -27.53 -36.89 15.92
CA ARG A 429 -28.32 -37.38 14.78
C ARG A 429 -28.29 -38.92 14.68
N GLY A 430 -27.12 -39.53 14.81
CA GLY A 430 -26.99 -40.99 14.80
C GLY A 430 -27.77 -41.66 15.92
N PHE A 431 -27.68 -41.16 17.14
CA PHE A 431 -28.40 -41.77 18.27
C PHE A 431 -29.91 -41.54 18.21
N ALA A 432 -30.36 -40.34 17.84
CA ALA A 432 -31.78 -40.03 17.75
C ALA A 432 -32.46 -40.66 16.53
N PHE A 433 -31.72 -41.01 15.45
CA PHE A 433 -32.23 -41.68 14.27
C PHE A 433 -32.33 -43.21 14.47
N ASP A 434 -31.30 -43.81 15.11
CA ASP A 434 -31.20 -45.26 15.26
C ASP A 434 -32.23 -45.85 16.24
N ARG A 435 -32.63 -45.04 17.22
CA ARG A 435 -33.52 -45.50 18.28
C ARG A 435 -34.66 -44.53 18.55
N SER A 436 -35.86 -45.08 18.71
CA SER A 436 -37.04 -44.32 19.14
C SER A 436 -37.03 -44.05 20.66
N GLU A 437 -35.89 -43.52 21.18
CA GLU A 437 -35.73 -43.17 22.59
C GLU A 437 -36.29 -41.77 22.87
N VAL A 438 -36.65 -41.47 24.11
CA VAL A 438 -37.01 -40.14 24.54
C VAL A 438 -35.80 -39.18 24.49
N PRO A 439 -36.00 -37.87 24.28
CA PRO A 439 -34.91 -36.91 24.13
C PRO A 439 -33.86 -36.96 25.22
N SER A 440 -34.26 -37.06 26.49
CA SER A 440 -33.34 -37.15 27.64
C SER A 440 -32.33 -38.28 27.52
N GLN A 441 -32.74 -39.46 27.01
CA GLN A 441 -31.85 -40.60 26.81
C GLN A 441 -30.86 -40.36 25.68
N SER A 442 -31.30 -39.79 24.59
CA SER A 442 -30.41 -39.42 23.46
C SER A 442 -29.39 -38.38 23.86
N VAL A 443 -29.79 -37.32 24.56
CA VAL A 443 -28.89 -36.27 25.08
C VAL A 443 -27.87 -36.83 26.08
N HIS A 444 -28.32 -37.70 27.01
CA HIS A 444 -27.42 -38.39 27.94
C HIS A 444 -26.37 -39.27 27.22
N ARG A 445 -26.76 -39.95 26.15
CA ARG A 445 -25.83 -40.74 25.33
C ARG A 445 -24.81 -39.92 24.60
N VAL A 446 -25.23 -38.74 24.07
CA VAL A 446 -24.32 -37.78 23.46
C VAL A 446 -23.27 -37.33 24.45
N ASP A 447 -23.68 -36.93 25.65
CA ASP A 447 -22.79 -36.46 26.71
C ASP A 447 -21.77 -37.55 27.13
N ARG A 448 -22.25 -38.78 27.32
CA ARG A 448 -21.37 -39.91 27.60
C ARG A 448 -20.43 -40.26 26.47
N ALA A 449 -20.88 -40.15 25.22
CA ALA A 449 -20.05 -40.41 24.04
C ALA A 449 -18.99 -39.29 23.88
N ALA A 450 -19.35 -38.03 24.08
CA ALA A 450 -18.44 -36.91 24.07
C ALA A 450 -17.30 -37.10 25.09
N ALA A 451 -17.64 -37.45 26.33
CA ALA A 451 -16.64 -37.74 27.37
C ALA A 451 -15.79 -38.98 27.04
N GLY A 452 -16.39 -40.05 26.49
CA GLY A 452 -15.67 -41.29 26.15
C GLY A 452 -14.76 -41.19 24.92
N LEU A 453 -14.98 -40.18 24.06
CA LEU A 453 -14.19 -39.87 22.86
C LEU A 453 -13.23 -38.69 23.07
N ASP A 454 -13.08 -38.23 24.33
CA ASP A 454 -12.22 -37.12 24.68
C ASP A 454 -12.55 -35.83 23.90
N LEU A 455 -13.84 -35.58 23.63
CA LEU A 455 -14.28 -34.31 23.07
C LEU A 455 -14.29 -33.28 24.19
N ASP A 456 -13.22 -32.50 24.30
CA ASP A 456 -13.08 -31.45 25.30
C ASP A 456 -13.89 -30.21 24.85
N THR A 457 -15.21 -30.29 25.08
CA THR A 457 -16.13 -29.25 24.63
C THR A 457 -17.28 -29.06 25.61
N LEU A 458 -17.69 -27.82 25.82
CA LEU A 458 -18.92 -27.46 26.52
C LEU A 458 -19.94 -26.98 25.48
N ALA A 459 -21.17 -27.44 25.59
CA ALA A 459 -22.24 -27.04 24.68
C ALA A 459 -23.60 -26.96 25.37
N THR A 460 -24.40 -26.01 24.93
CA THR A 460 -25.83 -26.01 25.16
C THR A 460 -26.54 -26.89 24.10
N LEU A 461 -27.59 -27.56 24.44
CA LEU A 461 -28.34 -28.40 23.51
C LEU A 461 -29.81 -28.53 23.93
N LEU A 462 -30.72 -28.32 22.99
CA LEU A 462 -32.09 -28.68 23.10
C LEU A 462 -32.43 -29.70 22.01
N LEU A 463 -32.93 -30.89 22.42
CA LEU A 463 -33.44 -31.93 21.54
C LEU A 463 -34.92 -32.10 21.75
N ALA A 464 -35.71 -32.01 20.67
CA ALA A 464 -37.14 -32.16 20.69
C ALA A 464 -37.61 -33.21 19.67
N ARG A 465 -38.58 -34.03 20.03
CA ARG A 465 -39.32 -35.00 19.19
C ARG A 465 -40.76 -34.49 19.05
N VAL A 466 -41.20 -34.33 17.82
CA VAL A 466 -42.57 -33.92 17.47
C VAL A 466 -43.31 -35.09 16.86
N GLU A 467 -44.22 -35.65 17.63
CA GLU A 467 -45.07 -36.74 17.20
C GLU A 467 -46.39 -36.16 16.67
N GLN A 468 -46.79 -36.57 15.46
CA GLN A 468 -48.03 -36.14 14.87
C GLN A 468 -49.19 -36.91 15.52
N LEU A 469 -50.18 -36.18 15.99
CA LEU A 469 -51.44 -36.68 16.56
C LEU A 469 -52.62 -36.32 15.69
N ASP A 470 -53.77 -36.90 15.94
CA ASP A 470 -55.00 -36.51 15.27
C ASP A 470 -56.06 -36.11 16.31
N PRO A 471 -56.41 -34.83 16.46
CA PRO A 471 -55.76 -33.67 15.80
C PRO A 471 -54.53 -33.19 16.57
N GLY A 472 -53.58 -32.44 15.84
CA GLY A 472 -52.45 -31.74 16.43
C GLY A 472 -51.15 -32.54 16.45
N ALA A 473 -50.28 -32.20 17.38
CA ALA A 473 -48.99 -32.87 17.61
C ALA A 473 -48.65 -32.83 19.11
N ARG A 474 -47.67 -33.62 19.49
CA ARG A 474 -47.04 -33.61 20.81
C ARG A 474 -45.57 -33.40 20.68
N VAL A 475 -45.01 -32.44 21.41
CA VAL A 475 -43.58 -32.27 21.54
C VAL A 475 -43.09 -32.81 22.88
N THR A 476 -42.05 -33.63 22.82
CA THR A 476 -41.26 -34.04 23.98
C THR A 476 -39.85 -33.50 23.79
N TRP A 477 -39.30 -32.82 24.78
CA TRP A 477 -37.95 -32.26 24.68
C TRP A 477 -37.13 -32.42 25.95
N SER A 478 -35.81 -32.40 25.80
CA SER A 478 -34.82 -32.31 26.88
C SER A 478 -33.91 -31.10 26.60
N ASN A 479 -33.61 -30.37 27.65
CA ASN A 479 -32.84 -29.12 27.57
C ASN A 479 -31.58 -29.16 28.43
N ALA A 480 -30.43 -29.19 27.79
CA ALA A 480 -29.10 -29.15 28.41
C ALA A 480 -28.52 -27.70 28.40
N GLY A 481 -29.07 -26.79 29.23
CA GLY A 481 -28.58 -25.46 29.39
C GLY A 481 -28.86 -24.48 28.22
N HIS A 482 -29.70 -24.87 27.27
CA HIS A 482 -30.05 -24.05 26.10
C HIS A 482 -31.21 -23.09 26.40
N PRO A 483 -31.36 -21.95 25.69
CA PRO A 483 -32.52 -21.07 25.83
C PRO A 483 -33.85 -21.85 25.69
N PRO A 484 -34.86 -21.56 26.53
CA PRO A 484 -36.13 -22.27 26.48
C PRO A 484 -36.92 -21.93 25.22
N PRO A 485 -37.66 -22.90 24.63
CA PRO A 485 -38.41 -22.67 23.41
C PRO A 485 -39.63 -21.77 23.63
N LEU A 486 -40.06 -21.09 22.56
CA LEU A 486 -41.29 -20.30 22.53
C LEU A 486 -42.38 -21.05 21.75
N LEU A 487 -43.61 -21.02 22.26
CA LEU A 487 -44.78 -21.58 21.61
C LEU A 487 -45.75 -20.44 21.22
N VAL A 488 -45.96 -20.24 19.93
CA VAL A 488 -46.98 -19.35 19.39
C VAL A 488 -48.28 -20.14 19.25
N HIS A 489 -49.30 -19.77 20.02
CA HIS A 489 -50.60 -20.41 19.98
C HIS A 489 -51.43 -20.00 18.76
N PRO A 490 -52.46 -20.80 18.40
CA PRO A 490 -53.34 -20.48 17.27
C PRO A 490 -54.11 -19.16 17.41
N ASP A 491 -54.27 -18.66 18.62
CA ASP A 491 -54.87 -17.34 18.93
C ASP A 491 -53.85 -16.18 18.86
N GLY A 492 -52.58 -16.48 18.60
CA GLY A 492 -51.50 -15.48 18.51
C GLY A 492 -50.81 -15.16 19.83
N ALA A 493 -51.24 -15.78 20.92
CA ALA A 493 -50.48 -15.67 22.20
C ALA A 493 -49.13 -16.41 22.13
N VAL A 494 -48.15 -15.88 22.83
CA VAL A 494 -46.80 -16.50 22.90
C VAL A 494 -46.54 -16.96 24.32
N GLU A 495 -46.17 -18.22 24.48
CA GLU A 495 -45.81 -18.87 25.73
C GLU A 495 -44.34 -19.23 25.75
N LEU A 496 -43.60 -18.84 26.79
CA LEU A 496 -42.25 -19.33 27.03
C LEU A 496 -42.34 -20.70 27.74
N LEU A 497 -41.83 -21.74 27.11
CA LEU A 497 -41.80 -23.07 27.71
C LEU A 497 -40.63 -23.22 28.68
N ALA A 498 -40.61 -22.34 29.67
CA ALA A 498 -39.56 -22.30 30.71
C ALA A 498 -39.64 -23.54 31.61
N THR A 499 -38.60 -24.33 31.59
CA THR A 499 -38.39 -25.49 32.45
C THR A 499 -37.01 -25.40 33.07
N PRO A 500 -36.78 -25.95 34.30
CA PRO A 500 -35.41 -25.99 34.82
C PRO A 500 -34.51 -26.74 33.84
N PRO A 501 -33.43 -26.08 33.35
CA PRO A 501 -32.51 -26.78 32.43
C PRO A 501 -31.65 -27.79 33.15
N ASP A 502 -31.29 -28.87 32.45
CA ASP A 502 -30.26 -29.80 32.89
C ASP A 502 -28.87 -29.16 32.67
N VAL A 503 -27.81 -29.77 33.22
CA VAL A 503 -26.43 -29.29 33.02
C VAL A 503 -26.03 -29.34 31.56
N LEU A 504 -25.11 -28.46 31.14
CA LEU A 504 -24.57 -28.46 29.76
C LEU A 504 -23.92 -29.77 29.40
N ILE A 505 -23.82 -30.06 28.13
CA ILE A 505 -22.98 -31.13 27.59
C ILE A 505 -21.52 -30.87 27.94
N GLY A 506 -20.80 -31.90 28.39
CA GLY A 506 -19.39 -31.82 28.79
C GLY A 506 -19.15 -31.47 30.25
N VAL A 507 -20.19 -31.12 31.05
CA VAL A 507 -20.01 -30.78 32.49
C VAL A 507 -20.00 -32.03 33.36
N ASP A 508 -21.01 -32.88 33.26
CA ASP A 508 -21.12 -34.12 34.05
C ASP A 508 -21.92 -35.19 33.29
N PRO A 509 -21.25 -36.11 32.60
CA PRO A 509 -21.90 -37.13 31.77
C PRO A 509 -22.64 -38.19 32.58
N THR A 510 -22.56 -38.13 33.91
CA THR A 510 -23.26 -39.09 34.82
C THR A 510 -24.62 -38.58 35.25
N ARG A 511 -24.92 -37.31 35.03
CA ARG A 511 -26.18 -36.70 35.41
C ARG A 511 -27.32 -37.19 34.57
N LEU A 512 -28.44 -37.49 35.27
CA LEU A 512 -29.70 -37.83 34.60
C LEU A 512 -30.28 -36.58 33.96
N ARG A 513 -30.91 -36.78 32.83
CA ARG A 513 -31.58 -35.74 32.04
C ARG A 513 -33.08 -35.92 32.11
N HIS A 514 -33.83 -34.81 31.96
CA HIS A 514 -35.27 -34.81 32.09
C HIS A 514 -35.96 -34.54 30.77
N ASP A 515 -37.13 -35.18 30.60
CA ASP A 515 -38.03 -34.90 29.48
C ASP A 515 -39.18 -34.02 29.93
N HIS A 516 -39.54 -33.08 29.06
CA HIS A 516 -40.71 -32.24 29.19
C HIS A 516 -41.67 -32.53 28.03
N VAL A 517 -42.97 -32.38 28.27
CA VAL A 517 -44.00 -32.72 27.29
C VAL A 517 -45.00 -31.60 27.14
N ARG A 518 -45.38 -31.27 25.91
CA ARG A 518 -46.43 -30.31 25.60
C ARG A 518 -47.26 -30.78 24.38
N ASP A 519 -48.58 -30.67 24.48
CA ASP A 519 -49.43 -30.86 23.32
C ASP A 519 -49.48 -29.57 22.48
N LEU A 520 -49.38 -29.75 21.18
CA LEU A 520 -49.33 -28.68 20.19
C LEU A 520 -50.66 -28.69 19.39
N PRO A 521 -51.57 -27.76 19.62
CA PRO A 521 -52.77 -27.61 18.82
C PRO A 521 -52.47 -27.31 17.34
N VAL A 522 -53.37 -27.69 16.44
CA VAL A 522 -53.29 -27.30 15.02
C VAL A 522 -53.16 -25.77 14.91
N GLY A 523 -52.25 -25.27 14.09
CA GLY A 523 -51.94 -23.84 13.90
C GLY A 523 -50.93 -23.28 14.87
N SER A 524 -50.50 -24.04 15.91
CA SER A 524 -49.41 -23.56 16.78
C SER A 524 -48.02 -23.71 16.15
N THR A 525 -47.10 -22.83 16.54
CA THR A 525 -45.70 -22.80 16.05
C THR A 525 -44.74 -22.89 17.25
N LEU A 526 -43.88 -23.89 17.28
CA LEU A 526 -42.77 -24.00 18.22
C LEU A 526 -41.55 -23.33 17.60
N VAL A 527 -40.88 -22.46 18.34
CA VAL A 527 -39.68 -21.73 17.90
C VAL A 527 -38.53 -22.04 18.88
N LEU A 528 -37.44 -22.53 18.32
CA LEU A 528 -36.16 -22.78 18.99
C LEU A 528 -35.14 -21.75 18.48
N TYR A 529 -34.25 -21.25 19.33
CA TYR A 529 -33.32 -20.18 18.96
C TYR A 529 -32.08 -20.25 19.85
N THR A 530 -30.93 -19.80 19.30
CA THR A 530 -29.71 -19.65 20.07
C THR A 530 -29.64 -18.26 20.74
N ASP A 531 -28.78 -18.11 21.71
CA ASP A 531 -28.66 -16.90 22.53
C ASP A 531 -28.25 -15.68 21.70
N GLY A 532 -27.45 -15.84 20.64
CA GLY A 532 -27.09 -14.75 19.72
C GLY A 532 -28.27 -13.97 19.11
N LEU A 533 -29.50 -14.55 19.13
CA LEU A 533 -30.72 -13.82 18.71
C LEU A 533 -31.22 -12.86 19.78
N VAL A 534 -31.01 -13.17 21.07
CA VAL A 534 -31.63 -12.50 22.21
C VAL A 534 -30.62 -11.84 23.13
N GLU A 535 -29.36 -12.29 23.13
CA GLU A 535 -28.27 -11.74 23.92
C GLU A 535 -27.55 -10.63 23.13
N HIS A 536 -27.41 -9.46 23.75
CA HIS A 536 -26.65 -8.34 23.23
C HIS A 536 -25.84 -7.73 24.37
N ARG A 537 -24.66 -7.15 24.08
CA ARG A 537 -23.75 -6.54 25.07
C ARG A 537 -24.42 -5.56 26.05
N ASP A 538 -25.51 -4.94 25.64
CA ASP A 538 -26.22 -3.91 26.41
C ASP A 538 -27.61 -4.38 26.91
N ARG A 539 -27.96 -5.66 26.76
CA ARG A 539 -29.30 -6.19 27.12
C ARG A 539 -29.18 -7.54 27.83
N ASP A 540 -29.98 -7.69 28.89
CA ASP A 540 -30.13 -8.95 29.61
C ASP A 540 -30.90 -9.97 28.75
N LEU A 541 -30.58 -11.26 28.86
CA LEU A 541 -31.19 -12.39 28.14
C LEU A 541 -32.72 -12.39 28.29
N ASP A 542 -33.23 -12.10 29.49
CA ASP A 542 -34.68 -12.03 29.75
C ASP A 542 -35.38 -10.95 28.95
N VAL A 543 -34.72 -9.79 28.75
CA VAL A 543 -35.26 -8.69 27.96
C VAL A 543 -35.29 -9.06 26.48
N GLY A 544 -34.21 -9.66 25.95
CA GLY A 544 -34.14 -10.14 24.57
C GLY A 544 -35.16 -11.23 24.27
N THR A 545 -35.35 -12.18 25.18
CA THR A 545 -36.39 -13.22 25.06
C THR A 545 -37.79 -12.59 25.04
N GLY A 546 -38.03 -11.54 25.84
CA GLY A 546 -39.30 -10.78 25.82
C GLY A 546 -39.49 -10.01 24.50
N ASP A 547 -38.42 -9.50 23.88
CA ASP A 547 -38.48 -8.85 22.57
C ASP A 547 -38.83 -9.86 21.47
N LEU A 548 -38.22 -11.05 21.50
CA LEU A 548 -38.53 -12.15 20.58
C LEU A 548 -40.00 -12.58 20.72
N ALA A 549 -40.49 -12.75 21.96
CA ALA A 549 -41.89 -13.10 22.19
C ALA A 549 -42.85 -12.03 21.64
N ARG A 550 -42.49 -10.76 21.76
CA ARG A 550 -43.30 -9.65 21.18
C ARG A 550 -43.25 -9.65 19.64
N ALA A 551 -42.11 -9.96 19.04
CA ALA A 551 -41.99 -10.05 17.60
C ALA A 551 -42.81 -11.22 17.00
N LEU A 552 -42.94 -12.32 17.73
CA LEU A 552 -43.70 -13.50 17.34
C LEU A 552 -45.21 -13.34 17.57
N ALA A 553 -45.64 -12.46 18.47
CA ALA A 553 -47.05 -12.29 18.85
C ALA A 553 -47.90 -11.80 17.68
N GLY A 554 -49.06 -12.47 17.47
CA GLY A 554 -50.02 -12.13 16.39
C GLY A 554 -49.58 -12.58 14.99
N GLN A 555 -48.45 -13.32 14.86
CA GLN A 555 -47.91 -13.76 13.56
C GLN A 555 -48.30 -15.22 13.20
N GLN A 556 -49.27 -15.81 13.88
CA GLN A 556 -49.68 -17.21 13.74
C GLN A 556 -50.13 -17.61 12.32
N HIS A 557 -50.59 -16.65 11.49
CA HIS A 557 -51.10 -16.92 10.14
C HIS A 557 -50.05 -16.75 9.04
N ARG A 558 -48.85 -16.18 9.34
CA ARG A 558 -47.79 -16.03 8.34
C ARG A 558 -47.17 -17.36 8.01
N PRO A 559 -46.72 -17.60 6.77
CA PRO A 559 -45.83 -18.72 6.46
C PRO A 559 -44.63 -18.74 7.41
N VAL A 560 -44.18 -19.93 7.83
CA VAL A 560 -43.12 -20.05 8.85
C VAL A 560 -41.80 -19.45 8.38
N ASP A 561 -41.48 -19.55 7.08
CA ASP A 561 -40.32 -18.93 6.46
C ASP A 561 -40.33 -17.41 6.57
N GLU A 562 -41.47 -16.78 6.21
CA GLU A 562 -41.62 -15.33 6.30
C GLU A 562 -41.63 -14.85 7.76
N LEU A 563 -42.20 -15.64 8.68
CA LEU A 563 -42.15 -15.36 10.12
C LEU A 563 -40.73 -15.25 10.62
N LEU A 564 -39.85 -16.18 10.25
CA LEU A 564 -38.44 -16.15 10.65
C LEU A 564 -37.69 -14.97 10.04
N ASP A 565 -37.95 -14.63 8.78
CA ASP A 565 -37.31 -13.49 8.11
C ASP A 565 -37.73 -12.17 8.77
N ASP A 566 -38.98 -11.99 9.14
CA ASP A 566 -39.47 -10.80 9.85
C ASP A 566 -38.87 -10.68 11.26
N VAL A 567 -38.81 -11.78 12.00
CA VAL A 567 -38.21 -11.85 13.35
C VAL A 567 -36.74 -11.44 13.27
N LEU A 568 -35.97 -12.04 12.36
CA LEU A 568 -34.58 -11.71 12.18
C LEU A 568 -34.37 -10.24 11.77
N THR A 569 -35.16 -9.74 10.83
CA THR A 569 -35.10 -8.34 10.41
C THR A 569 -35.40 -7.36 11.55
N SER A 570 -36.31 -7.73 12.46
CA SER A 570 -36.72 -6.85 13.56
C SER A 570 -35.74 -6.85 14.75
N LEU A 571 -35.04 -7.95 15.00
CA LEU A 571 -34.20 -8.14 16.18
C LEU A 571 -32.71 -8.00 15.89
N THR A 572 -32.26 -8.22 14.64
CA THR A 572 -30.84 -8.18 14.30
C THR A 572 -30.43 -6.85 13.69
N GLY A 573 -29.34 -6.25 14.20
CA GLY A 573 -28.72 -5.05 13.64
C GLY A 573 -27.71 -5.37 12.52
N PRO A 574 -27.09 -4.33 11.92
CA PRO A 574 -26.05 -4.50 10.90
C PRO A 574 -24.74 -5.09 11.44
N ALA A 575 -24.48 -5.01 12.75
CA ALA A 575 -23.35 -5.64 13.40
C ALA A 575 -23.86 -6.73 14.33
N ARG A 576 -23.36 -7.96 14.17
CA ARG A 576 -23.67 -9.12 15.01
C ARG A 576 -22.44 -9.57 15.75
N ASP A 577 -22.56 -9.72 17.06
CA ASP A 577 -21.46 -10.14 17.93
C ASP A 577 -21.32 -11.67 17.99
N ASP A 578 -22.42 -12.40 17.71
CA ASP A 578 -22.49 -13.87 17.75
C ASP A 578 -23.27 -14.43 16.57
N ASP A 579 -23.16 -15.75 16.38
CA ASP A 579 -23.95 -16.50 15.42
C ASP A 579 -25.39 -16.59 15.88
N ILE A 580 -26.31 -16.78 14.93
CA ILE A 580 -27.73 -16.91 15.21
C ILE A 580 -28.27 -18.13 14.47
N ALA A 581 -28.81 -19.08 15.20
CA ALA A 581 -29.62 -20.15 14.65
C ALA A 581 -31.05 -20.04 15.16
N VAL A 582 -32.02 -20.21 14.25
CA VAL A 582 -33.45 -20.26 14.58
C VAL A 582 -34.06 -21.42 13.81
N LEU A 583 -34.85 -22.22 14.52
CA LEU A 583 -35.58 -23.36 13.95
C LEU A 583 -37.04 -23.30 14.43
N ALA A 584 -37.98 -23.38 13.48
CA ALA A 584 -39.40 -23.36 13.80
C ALA A 584 -40.15 -24.51 13.16
N VAL A 585 -41.17 -25.02 13.88
CA VAL A 585 -42.08 -26.01 13.36
C VAL A 585 -43.53 -25.57 13.64
N ARG A 586 -44.37 -25.60 12.61
CA ARG A 586 -45.82 -25.33 12.72
C ARG A 586 -46.61 -26.59 12.48
N VAL A 587 -47.62 -26.80 13.32
CA VAL A 587 -48.58 -27.89 13.15
C VAL A 587 -49.62 -27.46 12.12
N LEU A 588 -49.72 -28.21 11.02
CA LEU A 588 -50.69 -27.98 9.96
C LEU A 588 -51.98 -28.76 10.24
N ALA A 589 -53.10 -28.40 9.53
CA ALA A 589 -54.38 -29.06 9.68
C ALA A 589 -54.37 -30.48 9.13
#